data_fe55ad50ec312567abaf1c9e68f56902
#
_entry.id   fe55ad50ec312567abaf1c9e68f56902
#
_cell.length_a   1.000
_cell.length_b   1.000
_cell.length_c   1.000
_cell.angle_alpha   90.00
_cell.angle_beta   90.00
_cell.angle_gamma   90.00
#
_symmetry.space_group_name_H-M   'P 1'
#
loop_
_entity.id
_entity.type
_entity.pdbx_description
1 polymer ?
#
loop_
_entity_poly.entity_id
_entity_poly.type
_entity_poly.pdbx_seq_one_letter_code
_entity_poly.pdbx_strand_id
1 'polypeptide(L)'
;AEIKRAFRKLARKYHPDRNPDDSAAEAKFKEVQAAYETIGDASKRQEYDQKKRMENMFGGGGRSPFGGGMGGGFEDLIGQMFGGQQQNPFQQRRRPPQQQAKGTDVHVSVDIDLETAENGGEIQFQAQRLKVGANNVASKVQQNFRIKLKPNVQHGTVKRLKQQGNEHPQGVPGDLHVTLRIDAGEGRRWENGILIQEIVIPYSTMMLGGKVKIELLNGKSGLLKVGENSQPGDRRRMAGAGYNGGDLDLEFVLEEFDTLTEEQRSAIEALRDLGL
;
A
#
# COMPACT_ATOMS: atom_id res chain seq x y z
N ALA A 1 -24.93 -4.42 -7.87
CA ALA A 1 -24.09 -5.21 -8.79
C ALA A 1 -24.15 -4.68 -10.22
N GLU A 2 -25.32 -4.34 -10.75
CA GLU A 2 -25.56 -3.89 -12.15
C GLU A 2 -24.89 -2.56 -12.46
N ILE A 3 -25.02 -1.56 -11.58
CA ILE A 3 -24.39 -0.23 -11.75
C ILE A 3 -22.86 -0.36 -11.86
N LYS A 4 -22.24 -1.17 -11.00
CA LYS A 4 -20.79 -1.41 -11.05
C LYS A 4 -20.35 -2.13 -12.33
N ARG A 5 -21.21 -3.00 -12.89
CA ARG A 5 -20.97 -3.69 -14.14
C ARG A 5 -21.10 -2.73 -15.34
N ALA A 6 -22.14 -1.88 -15.33
CA ALA A 6 -22.34 -0.87 -16.36
C ALA A 6 -21.20 0.16 -16.38
N PHE A 7 -20.81 0.67 -15.20
CA PHE A 7 -19.68 1.57 -15.06
C PHE A 7 -18.39 0.99 -15.67
N ARG A 8 -18.02 -0.25 -15.29
CA ARG A 8 -16.81 -0.89 -15.84
C ARG A 8 -16.85 -1.05 -17.36
N LYS A 9 -18.04 -1.34 -17.92
CA LYS A 9 -18.22 -1.46 -19.38
C LYS A 9 -18.02 -0.12 -20.09
N LEU A 10 -18.63 0.96 -19.56
CA LEU A 10 -18.55 2.29 -20.15
C LEU A 10 -17.18 2.94 -19.94
N ALA A 11 -16.60 2.80 -18.74
CA ALA A 11 -15.26 3.28 -18.45
C ALA A 11 -14.21 2.64 -19.36
N ARG A 12 -14.31 1.34 -19.64
CA ARG A 12 -13.41 0.65 -20.57
C ARG A 12 -13.64 1.07 -22.03
N LYS A 13 -14.89 1.42 -22.40
CA LYS A 13 -15.22 1.86 -23.76
C LYS A 13 -14.67 3.26 -24.05
N TYR A 14 -14.76 4.18 -23.08
CA TYR A 14 -14.38 5.59 -23.23
C TYR A 14 -13.07 5.94 -22.53
N HIS A 15 -12.24 4.93 -22.21
CA HIS A 15 -10.95 5.15 -21.55
C HIS A 15 -10.01 5.99 -22.42
N PRO A 16 -9.31 7.00 -21.86
CA PRO A 16 -8.40 7.85 -22.62
C PRO A 16 -7.31 7.07 -23.35
N ASP A 17 -6.75 6.02 -22.76
CA ASP A 17 -5.73 5.18 -23.39
C ASP A 17 -6.23 4.41 -24.62
N ARG A 18 -7.54 4.22 -24.74
CA ARG A 18 -8.15 3.51 -25.88
C ARG A 18 -8.74 4.45 -26.93
N ASN A 19 -8.91 5.70 -26.57
CA ASN A 19 -9.45 6.76 -27.42
C ASN A 19 -8.56 8.00 -27.27
N PRO A 20 -7.26 7.91 -27.63
CA PRO A 20 -6.37 9.05 -27.58
C PRO A 20 -6.90 10.13 -28.52
N ASP A 21 -6.89 11.38 -28.07
CA ASP A 21 -7.30 12.57 -28.81
C ASP A 21 -8.80 12.65 -29.20
N ASP A 22 -9.66 11.77 -28.67
CA ASP A 22 -11.12 11.87 -28.83
C ASP A 22 -11.76 12.65 -27.66
N SER A 23 -11.95 13.95 -27.87
CA SER A 23 -12.58 14.83 -26.87
C SER A 23 -14.02 14.43 -26.53
N ALA A 24 -14.75 13.78 -27.45
CA ALA A 24 -16.10 13.28 -27.18
C ALA A 24 -16.08 12.03 -26.29
N ALA A 25 -15.08 11.16 -26.45
CA ALA A 25 -14.86 10.02 -25.57
C ALA A 25 -14.44 10.48 -24.18
N GLU A 26 -13.57 11.49 -24.05
CA GLU A 26 -13.16 12.09 -22.77
C GLU A 26 -14.34 12.71 -22.02
N ALA A 27 -15.20 13.48 -22.72
CA ALA A 27 -16.39 14.05 -22.12
C ALA A 27 -17.33 12.95 -21.58
N LYS A 28 -17.56 11.88 -22.34
CA LYS A 28 -18.37 10.74 -21.91
C LYS A 28 -17.75 9.97 -20.75
N PHE A 29 -16.43 9.85 -20.71
CA PHE A 29 -15.74 9.23 -19.58
C PHE A 29 -15.96 10.01 -18.29
N LYS A 30 -15.84 11.35 -18.35
CA LYS A 30 -16.13 12.25 -17.21
C LYS A 30 -17.58 12.14 -16.74
N GLU A 31 -18.54 12.10 -17.67
CA GLU A 31 -19.97 11.89 -17.32
C GLU A 31 -20.20 10.54 -16.62
N VAL A 32 -19.63 9.48 -17.13
CA VAL A 32 -19.76 8.12 -16.56
C VAL A 32 -19.13 8.05 -15.18
N GLN A 33 -18.00 8.70 -14.97
CA GLN A 33 -17.33 8.76 -13.68
C GLN A 33 -18.17 9.54 -12.66
N ALA A 34 -18.67 10.73 -13.00
CA ALA A 34 -19.51 11.54 -12.14
C ALA A 34 -20.84 10.84 -11.79
N ALA A 35 -21.46 10.16 -12.75
CA ALA A 35 -22.65 9.36 -12.49
C ALA A 35 -22.35 8.21 -11.50
N TYR A 36 -21.22 7.52 -11.66
CA TYR A 36 -20.84 6.45 -10.75
C TYR A 36 -20.49 6.97 -9.35
N GLU A 37 -19.86 8.12 -9.22
CA GLU A 37 -19.61 8.77 -7.93
C GLU A 37 -20.92 9.11 -7.19
N THR A 38 -21.98 9.44 -7.92
CA THR A 38 -23.28 9.80 -7.36
C THR A 38 -24.11 8.58 -6.95
N ILE A 39 -24.12 7.52 -7.77
CA ILE A 39 -25.04 6.37 -7.57
C ILE A 39 -24.33 5.04 -7.32
N GLY A 40 -23.00 5.00 -7.34
CA GLY A 40 -22.20 3.79 -7.20
C GLY A 40 -22.27 3.14 -5.82
N ASP A 41 -22.46 3.94 -4.79
CA ASP A 41 -22.62 3.53 -3.39
C ASP A 41 -24.09 3.64 -2.95
N ALA A 42 -24.52 2.72 -2.06
CA ALA A 42 -25.89 2.71 -1.56
C ALA A 42 -26.22 3.96 -0.70
N SER A 43 -25.25 4.44 0.07
CA SER A 43 -25.43 5.62 0.94
C SER A 43 -25.52 6.90 0.11
N LYS A 44 -24.65 7.09 -0.89
CA LYS A 44 -24.70 8.22 -1.80
C LYS A 44 -25.98 8.26 -2.63
N ARG A 45 -26.51 7.09 -2.99
CA ARG A 45 -27.79 6.97 -3.68
C ARG A 45 -28.95 7.44 -2.81
N GLN A 46 -28.94 7.07 -1.52
CA GLN A 46 -29.97 7.53 -0.57
C GLN A 46 -29.92 9.03 -0.37
N GLU A 47 -28.73 9.62 -0.29
CA GLU A 47 -28.57 11.07 -0.19
C GLU A 47 -29.08 11.79 -1.44
N TYR A 48 -28.78 11.28 -2.62
CA TYR A 48 -29.28 11.81 -3.88
C TYR A 48 -30.82 11.72 -3.97
N ASP A 49 -31.40 10.59 -3.60
CA ASP A 49 -32.84 10.38 -3.62
C ASP A 49 -33.55 11.26 -2.58
N GLN A 50 -32.96 11.46 -1.40
CA GLN A 50 -33.49 12.40 -0.39
C GLN A 50 -33.45 13.82 -0.88
N LYS A 51 -32.35 14.25 -1.50
CA LYS A 51 -32.19 15.59 -2.07
C LYS A 51 -33.23 15.83 -3.16
N LYS A 52 -33.38 14.89 -4.07
CA LYS A 52 -34.38 14.98 -5.14
C LYS A 52 -35.83 14.99 -4.63
N ARG A 53 -36.13 14.24 -3.56
CA ARG A 53 -37.43 14.30 -2.89
C ARG A 53 -37.70 15.64 -2.24
N MET A 54 -36.67 16.23 -1.59
CA MET A 54 -36.77 17.58 -1.02
C MET A 54 -36.96 18.65 -2.11
N GLU A 55 -36.24 18.61 -3.21
CA GLU A 55 -36.42 19.50 -4.36
C GLU A 55 -37.84 19.42 -4.92
N ASN A 56 -38.38 18.22 -5.05
CA ASN A 56 -39.78 18.00 -5.51
C ASN A 56 -40.82 18.45 -4.48
N MET A 57 -40.50 18.45 -3.19
CA MET A 57 -41.43 18.86 -2.11
C MET A 57 -41.45 20.35 -1.87
N PHE A 58 -40.35 21.06 -2.11
CA PHE A 58 -40.23 22.50 -1.94
C PHE A 58 -40.26 23.29 -3.27
N GLY A 59 -40.24 22.61 -4.43
CA GLY A 59 -40.19 23.21 -5.76
C GLY A 59 -41.52 23.14 -6.51
N GLY A 60 -42.62 23.52 -5.86
CA GLY A 60 -43.91 23.81 -6.53
C GLY A 60 -43.91 25.22 -7.12
N GLY A 61 -43.25 25.45 -8.26
CA GLY A 61 -43.32 26.73 -8.94
C GLY A 61 -42.18 26.97 -9.93
N GLY A 62 -42.31 26.39 -11.10
CA GLY A 62 -41.75 26.95 -12.33
C GLY A 62 -40.24 26.86 -12.58
N ARG A 63 -39.92 26.05 -13.54
CA ARG A 63 -38.68 25.90 -14.34
C ARG A 63 -37.81 24.68 -13.98
N SER A 64 -38.10 23.67 -14.76
CA SER A 64 -37.21 22.50 -14.93
C SER A 64 -35.84 22.95 -15.43
N PRO A 65 -34.74 22.65 -14.74
CA PRO A 65 -33.39 22.95 -15.27
C PRO A 65 -32.92 22.01 -16.38
N PHE A 66 -33.79 21.10 -16.85
CA PHE A 66 -33.45 20.07 -17.82
C PHE A 66 -34.13 20.22 -19.18
N GLY A 67 -34.73 21.39 -19.46
CA GLY A 67 -35.40 21.69 -20.71
C GLY A 67 -34.77 22.87 -21.43
N GLY A 68 -33.77 22.67 -22.24
CA GLY A 68 -33.36 23.65 -23.23
C GLY A 68 -31.87 23.99 -23.28
N GLY A 69 -31.15 23.46 -24.28
CA GLY A 69 -29.87 24.00 -24.71
C GLY A 69 -28.65 23.17 -24.35
N MET A 70 -28.21 22.42 -25.31
CA MET A 70 -26.92 21.74 -25.42
C MET A 70 -25.76 22.74 -25.20
N GLY A 71 -25.00 22.57 -24.07
CA GLY A 71 -23.73 23.25 -23.88
C GLY A 71 -23.67 24.18 -22.68
N GLY A 72 -23.33 23.71 -21.48
CA GLY A 72 -22.91 24.58 -20.39
C GLY A 72 -23.38 24.29 -18.98
N GLY A 73 -24.20 23.25 -18.72
CA GLY A 73 -24.85 23.08 -17.41
C GLY A 73 -24.13 22.19 -16.39
N PHE A 74 -23.14 21.43 -16.78
CA PHE A 74 -22.52 20.44 -15.88
C PHE A 74 -21.27 20.96 -15.19
N GLU A 75 -20.54 21.86 -15.83
CA GLU A 75 -19.38 22.55 -15.19
C GLU A 75 -19.84 23.51 -14.10
N ASP A 76 -21.00 24.18 -14.30
CA ASP A 76 -21.60 25.06 -13.28
C ASP A 76 -22.10 24.25 -12.05
N LEU A 77 -22.61 23.04 -12.25
CA LEU A 77 -23.07 22.17 -11.18
C LEU A 77 -21.89 21.58 -10.38
N ILE A 78 -20.81 21.24 -11.04
CA ILE A 78 -19.56 20.81 -10.41
C ILE A 78 -18.88 21.99 -9.72
N GLY A 79 -18.86 23.17 -10.31
CA GLY A 79 -18.34 24.39 -9.71
C GLY A 79 -19.12 24.82 -8.46
N GLN A 80 -20.43 24.61 -8.43
CA GLN A 80 -21.29 24.91 -7.29
C GLN A 80 -21.19 23.86 -6.17
N MET A 81 -20.85 22.62 -6.52
CA MET A 81 -20.65 21.54 -5.56
C MET A 81 -19.23 21.51 -4.97
N PHE A 82 -18.24 22.03 -5.72
CA PHE A 82 -16.82 22.06 -5.30
C PHE A 82 -16.26 23.47 -5.03
N GLY A 83 -16.94 24.53 -5.38
CA GLY A 83 -16.34 25.87 -5.32
C GLY A 83 -17.30 27.02 -5.13
N GLY A 84 -18.29 26.95 -4.27
CA GLY A 84 -19.21 28.05 -4.11
C GLY A 84 -19.69 28.29 -2.70
N GLN A 85 -18.96 29.11 -1.99
CA GLN A 85 -19.38 29.79 -0.78
C GLN A 85 -20.51 30.79 -1.17
N GLN A 86 -21.79 30.44 -0.95
CA GLN A 86 -22.88 31.38 -1.02
C GLN A 86 -23.65 31.41 0.30
N GLN A 87 -23.57 32.57 0.90
CA GLN A 87 -24.11 32.94 2.20
C GLN A 87 -25.63 32.79 2.20
N ASN A 88 -26.15 31.90 3.01
CA ASN A 88 -27.57 31.90 3.44
C ASN A 88 -27.70 32.73 4.74
N PRO A 89 -28.48 33.82 4.75
CA PRO A 89 -28.56 34.73 5.90
C PRO A 89 -29.35 34.21 7.11
N PHE A 90 -29.92 33.00 7.06
CA PHE A 90 -30.85 32.51 8.08
C PHE A 90 -30.45 31.18 8.78
N GLN A 91 -29.24 30.69 8.60
CA GLN A 91 -28.74 29.64 9.47
C GLN A 91 -27.96 30.27 10.62
N GLN A 92 -28.54 30.23 11.80
CA GLN A 92 -27.84 30.45 13.06
C GLN A 92 -26.52 29.64 12.99
N ARG A 93 -25.42 30.35 12.90
CA ARG A 93 -24.05 29.84 12.85
C ARG A 93 -23.81 28.93 14.05
N ARG A 94 -24.12 27.65 13.94
CA ARG A 94 -23.26 26.67 14.59
C ARG A 94 -21.91 26.79 13.85
N ARG A 95 -20.98 27.55 14.43
CA ARG A 95 -19.59 27.58 13.98
C ARG A 95 -19.19 26.10 13.79
N PRO A 96 -18.77 25.69 12.58
CA PRO A 96 -18.17 24.35 12.46
C PRO A 96 -17.09 24.29 13.54
N PRO A 97 -16.94 23.17 14.24
CA PRO A 97 -15.90 23.06 15.25
C PRO A 97 -14.61 23.49 14.56
N GLN A 98 -14.02 24.56 15.08
CA GLN A 98 -12.81 25.14 14.52
C GLN A 98 -11.80 24.00 14.55
N GLN A 99 -11.50 23.42 13.37
CA GLN A 99 -10.50 22.36 13.27
C GLN A 99 -9.22 22.98 13.77
N GLN A 100 -8.84 22.60 14.99
CA GLN A 100 -7.61 23.07 15.60
C GLN A 100 -6.49 22.72 14.61
N ALA A 101 -5.71 23.72 14.23
CA ALA A 101 -4.55 23.49 13.38
C ALA A 101 -3.76 22.32 13.96
N LYS A 102 -3.35 21.38 13.11
CA LYS A 102 -2.62 20.17 13.51
C LYS A 102 -1.23 20.20 12.91
N GLY A 103 -0.24 19.84 13.70
CA GLY A 103 1.12 19.60 13.20
C GLY A 103 1.15 18.44 12.21
N THR A 104 2.17 18.39 11.39
CA THR A 104 2.34 17.30 10.42
C THR A 104 2.68 15.99 11.13
N ASP A 105 2.17 14.89 10.58
CA ASP A 105 2.49 13.57 11.07
C ASP A 105 3.95 13.20 10.73
N VAL A 106 4.58 12.38 11.55
CA VAL A 106 5.95 11.89 11.37
C VAL A 106 5.89 10.39 11.09
N HIS A 107 6.66 9.92 10.14
CA HIS A 107 6.77 8.50 9.82
C HIS A 107 8.19 8.02 10.10
N VAL A 108 8.33 6.91 10.80
CA VAL A 108 9.61 6.28 11.13
C VAL A 108 9.50 4.78 10.93
N SER A 109 10.57 4.18 10.42
CA SER A 109 10.70 2.72 10.37
C SER A 109 11.65 2.28 11.48
N VAL A 110 11.28 1.21 12.16
CA VAL A 110 12.06 0.61 13.25
C VAL A 110 12.28 -0.85 12.91
N ASP A 111 13.55 -1.26 12.86
CA ASP A 111 13.93 -2.64 12.66
C ASP A 111 13.87 -3.38 13.99
N ILE A 112 13.27 -4.56 14.00
CA ILE A 112 13.17 -5.47 15.13
C ILE A 112 13.63 -6.85 14.69
N ASP A 113 14.29 -7.55 15.59
CA ASP A 113 14.65 -8.94 15.35
C ASP A 113 13.43 -9.87 15.35
N LEU A 114 13.63 -11.06 14.81
CA LEU A 114 12.58 -12.06 14.68
C LEU A 114 12.06 -12.51 16.05
N GLU A 115 12.95 -12.68 17.03
CA GLU A 115 12.61 -13.11 18.39
C GLU A 115 11.71 -12.08 19.08
N THR A 116 12.05 -10.79 18.99
CA THR A 116 11.22 -9.71 19.51
C THR A 116 9.87 -9.64 18.80
N ALA A 117 9.83 -9.95 17.51
CA ALA A 117 8.58 -9.98 16.76
C ALA A 117 7.67 -11.15 17.18
N GLU A 118 8.25 -12.32 17.48
CA GLU A 118 7.51 -13.52 17.93
C GLU A 118 7.03 -13.39 19.37
N ASN A 119 7.90 -12.99 20.27
CA ASN A 119 7.61 -12.97 21.71
C ASN A 119 6.90 -11.67 22.13
N GLY A 120 7.01 -10.62 21.34
CA GLY A 120 6.59 -9.29 21.74
C GLY A 120 7.56 -8.69 22.75
N GLY A 121 7.15 -7.63 23.41
CA GLY A 121 7.97 -6.98 24.42
C GLY A 121 7.96 -5.47 24.28
N GLU A 122 8.87 -4.81 24.96
CA GLU A 122 9.05 -3.37 24.88
C GLU A 122 10.27 -3.03 24.05
N ILE A 123 10.08 -2.22 23.02
CA ILE A 123 11.18 -1.70 22.21
C ILE A 123 11.35 -0.20 22.42
N GLN A 124 12.59 0.26 22.30
CA GLN A 124 12.98 1.66 22.40
C GLN A 124 13.61 2.09 21.10
N PHE A 125 13.24 3.27 20.63
CA PHE A 125 13.79 3.84 19.40
C PHE A 125 13.82 5.36 19.47
N GLN A 126 14.58 5.98 18.59
CA GLN A 126 14.69 7.43 18.48
C GLN A 126 14.01 7.91 17.20
N ALA A 127 13.27 9.02 17.31
CA ALA A 127 12.72 9.69 16.15
C ALA A 127 12.95 11.19 16.23
N GLN A 128 13.19 11.82 15.08
CA GLN A 128 13.25 13.26 14.94
C GLN A 128 11.86 13.84 14.76
N ARG A 129 11.56 14.90 15.51
CA ARG A 129 10.33 15.68 15.34
C ARG A 129 10.61 17.17 15.53
N LEU A 130 9.73 17.99 15.00
CA LEU A 130 9.75 19.43 15.24
C LEU A 130 9.06 19.72 16.59
N LYS A 131 9.76 20.41 17.46
CA LYS A 131 9.20 21.02 18.68
C LYS A 131 9.20 22.52 18.57
N VAL A 132 8.13 23.14 19.05
CA VAL A 132 7.98 24.60 19.08
C VAL A 132 8.49 25.11 20.40
N GLY A 133 9.58 25.90 20.36
CA GLY A 133 10.14 26.54 21.55
C GLY A 133 9.31 27.75 22.02
N ALA A 134 9.71 28.31 23.17
CA ALA A 134 9.04 29.46 23.79
C ALA A 134 8.95 30.69 22.87
N ASN A 135 9.85 30.84 21.90
CA ASN A 135 9.87 31.92 20.93
C ASN A 135 9.05 31.62 19.66
N ASN A 136 8.20 30.62 19.70
CA ASN A 136 7.39 30.14 18.54
C ASN A 136 8.24 29.65 17.33
N VAL A 137 9.50 29.35 17.57
CA VAL A 137 10.43 28.84 16.55
C VAL A 137 10.44 27.30 16.63
N ALA A 138 10.16 26.65 15.51
CA ALA A 138 10.23 25.21 15.42
C ALA A 138 11.69 24.75 15.29
N SER A 139 12.11 23.81 16.12
CA SER A 139 13.42 23.18 16.08
C SER A 139 13.30 21.66 15.96
N LYS A 140 14.26 21.03 15.25
CA LYS A 140 14.35 19.58 15.18
C LYS A 140 14.91 19.04 16.47
N VAL A 141 14.16 18.14 17.12
CA VAL A 141 14.56 17.49 18.36
C VAL A 141 14.51 15.98 18.16
N GLN A 142 15.56 15.30 18.61
CA GLN A 142 15.59 13.84 18.67
C GLN A 142 14.98 13.40 20.02
N GLN A 143 14.01 12.52 19.98
CA GLN A 143 13.28 12.05 21.15
C GLN A 143 13.26 10.53 21.21
N ASN A 144 13.44 9.99 22.41
CA ASN A 144 13.31 8.56 22.67
C ASN A 144 11.84 8.20 22.87
N PHE A 145 11.44 7.11 22.25
CA PHE A 145 10.11 6.53 22.36
C PHE A 145 10.19 5.09 22.83
N ARG A 146 9.15 4.66 23.54
CA ARG A 146 8.97 3.28 23.96
C ARG A 146 7.60 2.80 23.48
N ILE A 147 7.56 1.63 22.88
CA ILE A 147 6.30 1.00 22.48
C ILE A 147 6.29 -0.46 22.92
N LYS A 148 5.13 -0.91 23.37
CA LYS A 148 4.90 -2.30 23.69
C LYS A 148 4.36 -3.03 22.45
N LEU A 149 5.03 -4.12 22.09
CA LEU A 149 4.63 -5.01 21.00
C LEU A 149 3.84 -6.19 21.57
N LYS A 150 2.84 -6.61 20.82
CA LYS A 150 2.17 -7.89 21.09
C LYS A 150 3.01 -9.02 20.47
N PRO A 151 2.91 -10.25 20.97
CA PRO A 151 3.49 -11.41 20.28
C PRO A 151 2.97 -11.53 18.84
N ASN A 152 3.80 -12.11 17.99
CA ASN A 152 3.48 -12.37 16.56
C ASN A 152 3.13 -11.11 15.77
N VAL A 153 3.91 -10.06 15.94
CA VAL A 153 3.78 -8.83 15.14
C VAL A 153 4.12 -9.13 13.69
N GLN A 154 3.30 -8.67 12.76
CA GLN A 154 3.55 -8.84 11.33
C GLN A 154 4.52 -7.79 10.80
N HIS A 155 5.36 -8.17 9.84
CA HIS A 155 6.23 -7.25 9.10
C HIS A 155 5.40 -6.14 8.44
N GLY A 156 5.86 -4.91 8.51
CA GLY A 156 5.16 -3.74 7.98
C GLY A 156 4.01 -3.22 8.84
N THR A 157 3.79 -3.78 10.04
CA THR A 157 2.77 -3.28 10.97
C THR A 157 3.04 -1.82 11.33
N VAL A 158 2.04 -0.95 11.16
CA VAL A 158 2.14 0.47 11.53
C VAL A 158 1.45 0.72 12.87
N LYS A 159 2.20 1.26 13.83
CA LYS A 159 1.68 1.74 15.12
C LYS A 159 1.61 3.25 15.13
N ARG A 160 0.44 3.79 15.45
CA ARG A 160 0.21 5.22 15.59
C ARG A 160 0.34 5.63 17.04
N LEU A 161 1.24 6.55 17.32
CA LEU A 161 1.37 7.24 18.59
C LEU A 161 0.76 8.64 18.45
N LYS A 162 -0.39 8.83 19.08
CA LYS A 162 -1.15 10.08 18.98
C LYS A 162 -0.36 11.25 19.56
N GLN A 163 -0.41 12.40 18.87
CA GLN A 163 0.20 13.66 19.29
C GLN A 163 1.73 13.58 19.54
N GLN A 164 2.40 12.59 18.93
CA GLN A 164 3.85 12.43 19.02
C GLN A 164 4.58 12.83 17.73
N GLY A 165 3.88 13.38 16.75
CA GLY A 165 4.45 13.95 15.53
C GLY A 165 4.99 15.36 15.72
N ASN A 166 5.05 16.15 14.66
CA ASN A 166 5.51 17.52 14.68
C ASN A 166 4.52 18.43 15.43
N GLU A 167 5.06 19.33 16.23
CA GLU A 167 4.25 20.35 16.92
C GLU A 167 3.82 21.46 15.96
N HIS A 168 2.66 22.04 16.22
CA HIS A 168 2.16 23.22 15.52
C HIS A 168 2.14 24.42 16.49
N PRO A 169 2.58 25.62 16.09
CA PRO A 169 2.68 26.78 16.99
C PRO A 169 1.36 27.19 17.67
N GLN A 170 0.23 26.93 17.03
CA GLN A 170 -1.10 27.33 17.51
C GLN A 170 -2.11 26.19 17.48
N GLY A 171 -1.64 24.93 17.51
CA GLY A 171 -2.50 23.77 17.33
C GLY A 171 -2.07 22.55 18.12
N VAL A 172 -2.66 21.43 17.79
CA VAL A 172 -2.28 20.13 18.39
C VAL A 172 -1.13 19.50 17.60
N PRO A 173 -0.24 18.76 18.26
CA PRO A 173 0.78 18.01 17.55
C PRO A 173 0.20 17.00 16.56
N GLY A 174 0.95 16.70 15.49
CA GLY A 174 0.69 15.58 14.60
C GLY A 174 0.87 14.23 15.30
N ASP A 175 0.69 13.14 14.58
CA ASP A 175 0.90 11.80 15.08
C ASP A 175 2.24 11.25 14.61
N LEU A 176 2.79 10.29 15.36
CA LEU A 176 3.95 9.53 14.95
C LEU A 176 3.51 8.15 14.51
N HIS A 177 3.79 7.82 13.25
CA HIS A 177 3.54 6.52 12.65
C HIS A 177 4.83 5.71 12.65
N VAL A 178 4.82 4.60 13.37
CA VAL A 178 5.97 3.70 13.52
C VAL A 178 5.71 2.44 12.71
N THR A 179 6.45 2.27 11.62
CA THR A 179 6.41 1.06 10.80
C THR A 179 7.44 0.08 11.34
N LEU A 180 6.98 -1.11 11.74
CA LEU A 180 7.83 -2.18 12.24
C LEU A 180 8.33 -3.02 11.07
N ARG A 181 9.64 -3.08 10.90
CA ARG A 181 10.28 -3.96 9.92
C ARG A 181 10.96 -5.10 10.67
N ILE A 182 10.57 -6.33 10.36
CA ILE A 182 11.20 -7.50 10.96
C ILE A 182 12.44 -7.82 10.14
N ASP A 183 13.59 -7.87 10.80
CA ASP A 183 14.82 -8.38 10.19
C ASP A 183 14.66 -9.90 9.97
N ALA A 184 14.72 -10.30 8.73
CA ALA A 184 14.54 -11.69 8.34
C ALA A 184 15.79 -12.56 8.60
N GLY A 185 16.93 -11.92 8.90
CA GLY A 185 18.22 -12.59 9.02
C GLY A 185 18.90 -12.83 7.68
N GLU A 186 20.11 -13.36 7.72
CA GLU A 186 20.94 -13.63 6.55
C GLU A 186 20.28 -14.60 5.58
N GLY A 187 20.42 -14.34 4.28
CA GLY A 187 19.82 -15.16 3.21
C GLY A 187 18.29 -15.12 3.17
N ARG A 188 17.67 -14.15 3.86
CA ARG A 188 16.22 -13.98 3.89
C ARG A 188 15.82 -12.52 3.67
N ARG A 189 14.63 -12.32 3.11
CA ARG A 189 14.05 -10.98 2.94
C ARG A 189 12.54 -11.02 2.91
N TRP A 190 11.93 -9.87 3.14
CA TRP A 190 10.48 -9.69 3.01
C TRP A 190 10.14 -9.12 1.64
N GLU A 191 9.19 -9.72 0.97
CA GLU A 191 8.63 -9.22 -0.28
C GLU A 191 7.11 -9.34 -0.26
N ASN A 192 6.40 -8.22 -0.37
CA ASN A 192 4.93 -8.17 -0.30
C ASN A 192 4.30 -8.87 0.92
N GLY A 193 5.00 -8.84 2.07
CA GLY A 193 4.55 -9.50 3.30
C GLY A 193 4.81 -11.01 3.37
N ILE A 194 5.43 -11.59 2.35
CA ILE A 194 5.87 -12.98 2.31
C ILE A 194 7.36 -13.03 2.64
N LEU A 195 7.75 -13.98 3.46
CA LEU A 195 9.15 -14.25 3.73
C LEU A 195 9.75 -15.05 2.57
N ILE A 196 10.86 -14.56 2.03
CA ILE A 196 11.66 -15.26 1.01
C ILE A 196 12.94 -15.72 1.66
N GLN A 197 13.29 -16.98 1.42
CA GLN A 197 14.56 -17.56 1.84
C GLN A 197 15.33 -18.02 0.62
N GLU A 198 16.57 -17.55 0.51
CA GLU A 198 17.50 -17.98 -0.54
C GLU A 198 18.02 -19.37 -0.24
N ILE A 199 17.99 -20.22 -1.25
CA ILE A 199 18.52 -21.60 -1.18
C ILE A 199 19.62 -21.72 -2.21
N VAL A 200 20.83 -21.91 -1.72
CA VAL A 200 22.01 -22.11 -2.55
C VAL A 200 21.94 -23.50 -3.19
N ILE A 201 21.99 -23.54 -4.51
CA ILE A 201 21.90 -24.80 -5.29
C ILE A 201 23.11 -24.92 -6.19
N PRO A 202 23.83 -26.07 -6.13
CA PRO A 202 24.92 -26.34 -7.05
C PRO A 202 24.45 -26.34 -8.51
N TYR A 203 25.26 -25.81 -9.42
CA TYR A 203 24.96 -25.75 -10.85
C TYR A 203 24.53 -27.11 -11.42
N SER A 204 25.23 -28.18 -11.08
CA SER A 204 24.87 -29.53 -11.51
C SER A 204 23.50 -29.98 -11.06
N THR A 205 23.12 -29.64 -9.82
CA THR A 205 21.78 -29.95 -9.30
C THR A 205 20.70 -29.08 -9.96
N MET A 206 21.03 -27.85 -10.33
CA MET A 206 20.12 -26.96 -11.04
C MET A 206 19.81 -27.49 -12.45
N MET A 207 20.81 -27.99 -13.14
CA MET A 207 20.67 -28.54 -14.50
C MET A 207 20.10 -29.96 -14.55
N LEU A 208 20.58 -30.86 -13.71
CA LEU A 208 20.25 -32.28 -13.76
C LEU A 208 19.11 -32.67 -12.80
N GLY A 209 18.65 -31.73 -12.00
CA GLY A 209 17.74 -32.00 -10.88
C GLY A 209 18.45 -32.67 -9.71
N GLY A 210 17.73 -32.82 -8.62
CA GLY A 210 18.31 -33.48 -7.43
C GLY A 210 17.57 -33.11 -6.15
N LYS A 211 18.27 -33.28 -5.04
CA LYS A 211 17.76 -32.93 -3.71
C LYS A 211 18.80 -32.09 -2.96
N VAL A 212 18.37 -31.00 -2.40
CA VAL A 212 19.19 -30.09 -1.60
C VAL A 212 18.67 -30.08 -0.17
N LYS A 213 19.58 -30.16 0.79
CA LYS A 213 19.21 -30.00 2.22
C LYS A 213 18.90 -28.54 2.50
N ILE A 214 17.75 -28.29 3.10
CA ILE A 214 17.32 -26.94 3.52
C ILE A 214 17.08 -26.94 5.01
N GLU A 215 17.26 -25.77 5.61
CA GLU A 215 16.87 -25.49 6.99
C GLU A 215 15.83 -24.37 7.00
N LEU A 216 14.70 -24.64 7.63
CA LEU A 216 13.59 -23.69 7.73
C LEU A 216 13.76 -22.77 8.94
N LEU A 217 12.98 -21.69 8.98
CA LEU A 217 12.98 -20.70 10.05
C LEU A 217 12.80 -21.32 11.46
N ASN A 218 12.02 -22.38 11.54
CA ASN A 218 11.73 -23.09 12.80
C ASN A 218 12.81 -24.12 13.19
N GLY A 219 13.99 -24.10 12.56
CA GLY A 219 15.09 -25.03 12.78
C GLY A 219 14.89 -26.44 12.24
N LYS A 220 13.76 -26.72 11.58
CA LYS A 220 13.56 -28.03 10.93
C LYS A 220 14.34 -28.11 9.63
N SER A 221 15.03 -29.21 9.46
CA SER A 221 15.74 -29.53 8.21
C SER A 221 14.91 -30.46 7.34
N GLY A 222 15.02 -30.30 6.04
CA GLY A 222 14.35 -31.12 5.05
C GLY A 222 15.16 -31.29 3.77
N LEU A 223 14.66 -32.11 2.87
CA LEU A 223 15.22 -32.28 1.52
C LEU A 223 14.25 -31.62 0.52
N LEU A 224 14.72 -30.57 -0.13
CA LEU A 224 14.00 -29.90 -1.21
C LEU A 224 14.34 -30.62 -2.53
N LYS A 225 13.30 -31.04 -3.26
CA LYS A 225 13.47 -31.57 -4.62
C LYS A 225 13.59 -30.39 -5.60
N VAL A 226 14.71 -30.36 -6.31
CA VAL A 226 14.99 -29.42 -7.40
C VAL A 226 14.68 -30.13 -8.72
N GLY A 227 13.93 -29.47 -9.60
CA GLY A 227 13.65 -30.00 -10.94
C GLY A 227 14.84 -29.86 -11.88
N GLU A 228 14.85 -30.65 -12.95
CA GLU A 228 15.79 -30.47 -14.05
C GLU A 228 15.58 -29.13 -14.73
N ASN A 229 16.64 -28.50 -15.22
CA ASN A 229 16.64 -27.19 -15.88
C ASN A 229 16.01 -26.06 -15.01
N SER A 230 16.15 -26.16 -13.68
CA SER A 230 15.80 -25.05 -12.79
C SER A 230 16.75 -23.88 -13.02
N GLN A 231 16.25 -22.65 -12.79
CA GLN A 231 17.02 -21.43 -13.03
C GLN A 231 17.19 -20.61 -11.73
N PRO A 232 18.26 -19.80 -11.63
CA PRO A 232 18.36 -18.81 -10.56
C PRO A 232 17.15 -17.88 -10.57
N GLY A 233 16.56 -17.66 -9.39
CA GLY A 233 15.33 -16.88 -9.23
C GLY A 233 14.05 -17.71 -9.27
N ASP A 234 14.09 -19.00 -9.63
CA ASP A 234 12.95 -19.89 -9.48
C ASP A 234 12.53 -19.97 -8.01
N ARG A 235 11.22 -19.99 -7.78
CA ARG A 235 10.65 -20.01 -6.43
C ARG A 235 9.79 -21.22 -6.17
N ARG A 236 9.92 -21.75 -4.97
CA ARG A 236 9.08 -22.84 -4.45
C ARG A 236 8.38 -22.39 -3.20
N ARG A 237 7.05 -22.33 -3.26
CA ARG A 237 6.23 -21.94 -2.10
C ARG A 237 6.03 -23.11 -1.16
N MET A 238 6.27 -22.85 0.12
CA MET A 238 5.94 -23.75 1.22
C MET A 238 4.86 -23.09 2.09
N ALA A 239 3.64 -23.58 1.97
CA ALA A 239 2.52 -23.06 2.74
C ALA A 239 2.71 -23.32 4.24
N GLY A 240 2.51 -22.29 5.05
CA GLY A 240 2.59 -22.39 6.51
C GLY A 240 3.99 -22.59 7.08
N ALA A 241 5.06 -22.52 6.27
CA ALA A 241 6.44 -22.73 6.72
C ALA A 241 7.16 -21.40 7.04
N GLY A 242 6.54 -20.27 6.78
CA GLY A 242 7.07 -18.95 7.05
C GLY A 242 6.77 -18.45 8.45
N TYR A 243 7.08 -17.19 8.67
CA TYR A 243 6.88 -16.51 9.93
C TYR A 243 5.40 -16.54 10.36
N ASN A 244 5.15 -16.87 11.62
CA ASN A 244 3.81 -16.95 12.24
C ASN A 244 2.79 -17.79 11.43
N GLY A 245 3.26 -18.89 10.82
CA GLY A 245 2.41 -19.78 10.02
C GLY A 245 2.04 -19.21 8.65
N GLY A 246 2.67 -18.13 8.23
CA GLY A 246 2.53 -17.61 6.86
C GLY A 246 3.27 -18.46 5.83
N ASP A 247 3.19 -18.07 4.59
CA ASP A 247 3.90 -18.75 3.52
C ASP A 247 5.40 -18.40 3.51
N LEU A 248 6.22 -19.32 3.05
CA LEU A 248 7.64 -19.17 2.80
C LEU A 248 7.91 -19.45 1.32
N ASP A 249 8.49 -18.50 0.62
CA ASP A 249 9.00 -18.74 -0.73
C ASP A 249 10.50 -19.05 -0.67
N LEU A 250 10.90 -20.22 -1.15
CA LEU A 250 12.28 -20.64 -1.31
C LEU A 250 12.75 -20.21 -2.70
N GLU A 251 13.70 -19.29 -2.77
CA GLU A 251 14.25 -18.78 -4.02
C GLU A 251 15.59 -19.44 -4.31
N PHE A 252 15.76 -19.95 -5.51
CA PHE A 252 16.97 -20.64 -5.92
C PHE A 252 18.06 -19.64 -6.29
N VAL A 253 19.18 -19.72 -5.64
CA VAL A 253 20.40 -18.97 -5.99
C VAL A 253 21.49 -19.93 -6.37
N LEU A 254 22.31 -19.53 -7.34
CA LEU A 254 23.43 -20.35 -7.78
C LEU A 254 24.52 -20.30 -6.72
N GLU A 255 25.15 -21.45 -6.46
CA GLU A 255 26.32 -21.51 -5.61
C GLU A 255 27.49 -20.74 -6.24
N GLU A 256 28.02 -19.78 -5.47
CA GLU A 256 29.17 -19.00 -5.89
C GLU A 256 30.48 -19.65 -5.42
N PHE A 257 31.47 -19.65 -6.28
CA PHE A 257 32.78 -20.21 -5.97
C PHE A 257 33.85 -19.12 -6.14
N ASP A 258 34.63 -18.87 -5.12
CA ASP A 258 35.79 -17.98 -5.22
C ASP A 258 36.87 -18.52 -6.16
N THR A 259 37.08 -19.84 -6.12
CA THR A 259 38.06 -20.54 -6.95
C THR A 259 37.55 -21.93 -7.34
N LEU A 260 37.77 -22.30 -8.58
CA LEU A 260 37.49 -23.66 -9.07
C LEU A 260 38.70 -24.57 -8.88
N THR A 261 38.48 -25.84 -8.50
CA THR A 261 39.51 -26.85 -8.59
C THR A 261 39.83 -27.15 -10.04
N GLU A 262 41.01 -27.76 -10.31
CA GLU A 262 41.39 -28.15 -11.67
C GLU A 262 40.40 -29.14 -12.30
N GLU A 263 39.83 -30.02 -11.51
CA GLU A 263 38.81 -30.99 -11.96
C GLU A 263 37.49 -30.26 -12.33
N GLN A 264 37.05 -29.33 -11.50
CA GLN A 264 35.86 -28.50 -11.78
C GLN A 264 36.05 -27.67 -13.04
N ARG A 265 37.22 -27.02 -13.17
CA ARG A 265 37.57 -26.25 -14.36
C ARG A 265 37.51 -27.11 -15.62
N SER A 266 38.16 -28.29 -15.62
CA SER A 266 38.17 -29.22 -16.73
C SER A 266 36.75 -29.67 -17.12
N ALA A 267 35.89 -29.95 -16.12
CA ALA A 267 34.50 -30.31 -16.37
C ALA A 267 33.70 -29.17 -17.02
N ILE A 268 33.88 -27.92 -16.53
CA ILE A 268 33.22 -26.75 -17.10
C ILE A 268 33.71 -26.44 -18.52
N GLU A 269 35.02 -26.66 -18.79
CA GLU A 269 35.58 -26.52 -20.14
C GLU A 269 34.99 -27.54 -21.10
N ALA A 270 34.82 -28.79 -20.66
CA ALA A 270 34.13 -29.81 -21.46
C ALA A 270 32.68 -29.46 -21.76
N LEU A 271 31.92 -28.86 -20.79
CA LEU A 271 30.57 -28.39 -21.01
C LEU A 271 30.53 -27.23 -22.05
N ARG A 272 31.45 -26.28 -21.94
CA ARG A 272 31.59 -25.20 -22.93
C ARG A 272 31.82 -25.72 -24.34
N ASP A 273 32.69 -26.75 -24.49
CA ASP A 273 33.00 -27.36 -25.79
C ASP A 273 31.80 -28.10 -26.39
N LEU A 274 30.86 -28.55 -25.56
CA LEU A 274 29.55 -29.11 -25.96
C LEU A 274 28.49 -28.06 -26.23
N GLY A 275 28.79 -26.77 -26.02
CA GLY A 275 27.86 -25.67 -26.26
C GLY A 275 26.88 -25.39 -25.13
N LEU A 276 27.19 -25.83 -23.92
CA LEU A 276 26.38 -25.61 -22.70
C LEU A 276 27.01 -24.54 -21.81
#